data_f3bf63a2b44c78115cd2fcfebd144ab2
#
_entry.id   f3bf63a2b44c78115cd2fcfebd144ab2
#
_cell.length_a   1.000
_cell.length_b   1.000
_cell.length_c   1.000
_cell.angle_alpha   90.00
_cell.angle_beta   90.00
_cell.angle_gamma   90.00
#
_symmetry.space_group_name_H-M   'P 1'
#
loop_
_entity.id
_entity.type
_entity.pdbx_description
1 polymer ?
#
loop_
_entity_poly.entity_id
_entity_poly.type
_entity_poly.pdbx_seq_one_letter_code
_entity_poly.pdbx_strand_id
1 'polypeptide(L)'
;MRILATMKRFPAGVMVIPLLLGCAMNTFFPNALTIGGFTSGLFKNGVPTLIGLFLFCSGATIDVKMAGSTVWKGVVLTALKFFIGFGLGLLLNALFGEAGFLGLAPLAVIGAVTNSNGVIYATLAGEFGDETDVGATSILALNDGPFFTMIALGASGMGNFPITDIIASIIPMVIGFIIGNLDHEWRKILATGMILLPPFNGFALGAGMN
;
A
#
# COMPACT_ATOMS: atom_id res chain seq x y z
N MET A 1 -19.73 3.12 -21.60
CA MET A 1 -19.21 3.91 -20.47
C MET A 1 -17.70 3.73 -20.35
N ARG A 2 -16.94 4.79 -20.06
CA ARG A 2 -15.47 4.70 -19.85
C ARG A 2 -15.16 4.77 -18.35
N ILE A 3 -15.59 3.75 -17.59
CA ILE A 3 -15.50 3.73 -16.12
C ILE A 3 -14.05 3.98 -15.65
N LEU A 4 -13.10 3.21 -16.13
CA LEU A 4 -11.69 3.34 -15.74
C LEU A 4 -11.13 4.74 -16.06
N ALA A 5 -11.46 5.30 -17.22
CA ALA A 5 -11.02 6.64 -17.61
C ALA A 5 -11.60 7.72 -16.69
N THR A 6 -12.83 7.54 -16.20
CA THR A 6 -13.44 8.45 -15.24
C THR A 6 -12.76 8.35 -13.87
N MET A 7 -12.48 7.12 -13.41
CA MET A 7 -11.77 6.90 -12.14
C MET A 7 -10.36 7.52 -12.15
N LYS A 8 -9.64 7.41 -13.26
CA LYS A 8 -8.29 7.98 -13.41
C LYS A 8 -8.24 9.52 -13.41
N ARG A 9 -9.37 10.22 -13.53
CA ARG A 9 -9.42 11.70 -13.41
C ARG A 9 -9.22 12.21 -11.97
N PHE A 10 -9.39 11.32 -10.99
CA PHE A 10 -9.20 11.66 -9.58
C PHE A 10 -7.88 11.06 -9.09
N PRO A 11 -7.09 11.80 -8.29
CA PRO A 11 -5.90 11.23 -7.65
C PRO A 11 -6.26 9.97 -6.87
N ALA A 12 -5.54 8.88 -7.11
CA ALA A 12 -5.82 7.55 -6.55
C ALA A 12 -7.25 7.02 -6.78
N GLY A 13 -8.03 7.59 -7.71
CA GLY A 13 -9.45 7.28 -7.91
C GLY A 13 -9.73 5.81 -8.25
N VAL A 14 -8.74 5.11 -8.83
CA VAL A 14 -8.83 3.66 -9.11
C VAL A 14 -8.96 2.83 -7.82
N MET A 15 -8.45 3.33 -6.69
CA MET A 15 -8.55 2.68 -5.38
C MET A 15 -9.62 3.34 -4.50
N VAL A 16 -9.67 4.68 -4.47
CA VAL A 16 -10.54 5.44 -3.56
C VAL A 16 -12.02 5.29 -3.93
N ILE A 17 -12.37 5.31 -5.22
CA ILE A 17 -13.78 5.16 -5.64
C ILE A 17 -14.32 3.78 -5.25
N PRO A 18 -13.65 2.65 -5.55
CA PRO A 18 -14.07 1.34 -5.03
C PRO A 18 -14.11 1.25 -3.50
N LEU A 19 -13.18 1.91 -2.79
CA LEU A 19 -13.20 1.96 -1.33
C LEU A 19 -14.48 2.62 -0.80
N LEU A 20 -14.86 3.77 -1.35
CA LEU A 20 -16.11 4.44 -0.97
C LEU A 20 -17.34 3.60 -1.32
N LEU A 21 -17.32 2.90 -2.47
CA LEU A 21 -18.38 1.96 -2.83
C LEU A 21 -18.46 0.78 -1.86
N GLY A 22 -17.32 0.21 -1.45
CA GLY A 22 -17.27 -0.86 -0.47
C GLY A 22 -17.83 -0.42 0.88
N CYS A 23 -17.46 0.77 1.34
CA CYS A 23 -17.99 1.38 2.57
C CYS A 23 -19.52 1.59 2.46
N ALA A 24 -20.01 2.17 1.37
CA ALA A 24 -21.44 2.36 1.14
C ALA A 24 -22.19 1.00 1.11
N MET A 25 -21.64 0.00 0.42
CA MET A 25 -22.24 -1.33 0.39
C MET A 25 -22.31 -1.97 1.78
N ASN A 26 -21.23 -1.85 2.58
CA ASN A 26 -21.22 -2.39 3.94
C ASN A 26 -22.20 -1.64 4.85
N THR A 27 -22.37 -0.33 4.68
CA THR A 27 -23.27 0.51 5.48
C THR A 27 -24.75 0.26 5.14
N PHE A 28 -25.08 0.25 3.84
CA PHE A 28 -26.49 0.18 3.40
C PHE A 28 -26.97 -1.22 3.09
N PHE A 29 -26.10 -2.13 2.69
CA PHE A 29 -26.42 -3.47 2.23
C PHE A 29 -25.45 -4.54 2.79
N PRO A 30 -25.21 -4.63 4.11
CA PRO A 30 -24.17 -5.50 4.70
C PRO A 30 -24.38 -7.00 4.34
N ASN A 31 -25.63 -7.45 4.25
CA ASN A 31 -25.96 -8.83 3.90
C ASN A 31 -25.56 -9.20 2.46
N ALA A 32 -25.47 -8.26 1.55
CA ALA A 32 -25.07 -8.52 0.18
C ALA A 32 -23.59 -8.97 0.07
N LEU A 33 -22.75 -8.53 1.01
CA LEU A 33 -21.33 -8.89 1.07
C LEU A 33 -21.07 -10.19 1.86
N THR A 34 -22.07 -10.69 2.60
CA THR A 34 -21.94 -11.86 3.49
C THR A 34 -22.72 -13.07 3.00
N ILE A 35 -23.13 -13.10 1.73
CA ILE A 35 -23.87 -14.24 1.15
C ILE A 35 -23.07 -15.55 1.08
N GLY A 36 -21.76 -15.49 1.34
CA GLY A 36 -20.87 -16.66 1.37
C GLY A 36 -20.07 -16.86 0.09
N GLY A 37 -19.35 -17.98 0.02
CA GLY A 37 -18.57 -18.42 -1.13
C GLY A 37 -17.55 -17.37 -1.61
N PHE A 38 -17.39 -17.28 -2.93
CA PHE A 38 -16.42 -16.39 -3.58
C PHE A 38 -16.76 -14.91 -3.41
N THR A 39 -18.04 -14.55 -3.27
CA THR A 39 -18.45 -13.16 -3.05
C THR A 39 -17.93 -12.64 -1.72
N SER A 40 -18.21 -13.32 -0.63
CA SER A 40 -17.70 -12.92 0.68
C SER A 40 -16.18 -13.05 0.76
N GLY A 41 -15.60 -14.09 0.13
CA GLY A 41 -14.17 -14.30 0.07
C GLY A 41 -13.42 -13.15 -0.62
N LEU A 42 -13.96 -12.62 -1.72
CA LEU A 42 -13.32 -11.54 -2.48
C LEU A 42 -13.61 -10.16 -1.88
N PHE A 43 -14.88 -9.86 -1.60
CA PHE A 43 -15.31 -8.48 -1.34
C PHE A 43 -15.42 -8.12 0.14
N LYS A 44 -15.48 -9.10 1.05
CA LYS A 44 -15.58 -8.87 2.50
C LYS A 44 -14.33 -9.31 3.26
N ASN A 45 -13.86 -10.53 2.99
CA ASN A 45 -12.75 -11.15 3.72
C ASN A 45 -11.45 -11.18 2.92
N GLY A 46 -11.42 -10.62 1.72
CA GLY A 46 -10.32 -10.74 0.77
C GLY A 46 -9.10 -9.84 1.04
N VAL A 47 -9.21 -8.89 1.96
CA VAL A 47 -8.16 -7.88 2.21
C VAL A 47 -6.77 -8.49 2.38
N PRO A 48 -6.52 -9.47 3.28
CA PRO A 48 -5.17 -10.02 3.46
C PRO A 48 -4.65 -10.70 2.19
N THR A 49 -5.50 -11.46 1.50
CA THR A 49 -5.15 -12.18 0.26
C THR A 49 -4.81 -11.21 -0.88
N LEU A 50 -5.65 -10.18 -1.06
CA LEU A 50 -5.46 -9.18 -2.11
C LEU A 50 -4.22 -8.31 -1.85
N ILE A 51 -3.97 -7.92 -0.60
CA ILE A 51 -2.73 -7.19 -0.24
C ILE A 51 -1.51 -8.10 -0.43
N GLY A 52 -1.57 -9.35 0.03
CA GLY A 52 -0.47 -10.31 -0.17
C GLY A 52 -0.14 -10.52 -1.65
N LEU A 53 -1.16 -10.67 -2.51
CA LEU A 53 -0.98 -10.78 -3.95
C LEU A 53 -0.44 -9.48 -4.57
N PHE A 54 -0.91 -8.32 -4.10
CA PHE A 54 -0.38 -7.03 -4.54
C PHE A 54 1.11 -6.88 -4.18
N LEU A 55 1.50 -7.22 -2.95
CA LEU A 55 2.89 -7.20 -2.52
C LEU A 55 3.77 -8.17 -3.32
N PHE A 56 3.25 -9.36 -3.64
CA PHE A 56 3.92 -10.32 -4.50
C PHE A 56 4.18 -9.75 -5.90
N CYS A 57 3.15 -9.14 -6.52
CA CYS A 57 3.27 -8.48 -7.82
C CYS A 57 4.23 -7.29 -7.76
N SER A 58 4.14 -6.48 -6.71
CA SER A 58 5.01 -5.33 -6.47
C SER A 58 6.48 -5.76 -6.35
N GLY A 59 6.77 -6.79 -5.55
CA GLY A 59 8.12 -7.36 -5.43
C GLY A 59 8.70 -7.78 -6.77
N ALA A 60 7.89 -8.40 -7.64
CA ALA A 60 8.33 -8.85 -8.94
C ALA A 60 8.76 -7.71 -9.89
N THR A 61 8.30 -6.49 -9.66
CA THR A 61 8.70 -5.32 -10.47
C THR A 61 10.07 -4.77 -10.10
N ILE A 62 10.60 -5.12 -8.93
CA ILE A 62 11.92 -4.64 -8.45
C ILE A 62 13.02 -5.35 -9.24
N ASP A 63 13.84 -4.58 -9.98
CA ASP A 63 14.95 -5.10 -10.76
C ASP A 63 16.28 -4.93 -10.03
N VAL A 64 17.03 -6.03 -9.82
CA VAL A 64 18.38 -5.98 -9.24
C VAL A 64 19.39 -5.24 -10.11
N LYS A 65 19.09 -5.08 -11.41
CA LYS A 65 19.97 -4.39 -12.36
C LYS A 65 19.69 -2.88 -12.45
N MET A 66 18.87 -2.34 -11.55
CA MET A 66 18.56 -0.91 -11.54
C MET A 66 19.81 -0.08 -11.33
N ALA A 67 19.87 1.07 -11.99
CA ALA A 67 20.98 2.01 -11.83
C ALA A 67 21.09 2.48 -10.35
N GLY A 68 22.31 2.64 -9.87
CA GLY A 68 22.56 3.03 -8.47
C GLY A 68 21.89 4.34 -8.07
N SER A 69 21.76 5.32 -9.01
CA SER A 69 21.02 6.57 -8.80
C SER A 69 19.53 6.34 -8.50
N THR A 70 18.90 5.42 -9.21
CA THR A 70 17.50 5.02 -9.01
C THR A 70 17.27 4.39 -7.63
N VAL A 71 18.16 3.46 -7.26
CA VAL A 71 18.13 2.81 -5.94
C VAL A 71 18.32 3.84 -4.84
N TRP A 72 19.31 4.73 -4.99
CA TRP A 72 19.58 5.79 -4.03
C TRP A 72 18.39 6.73 -3.82
N LYS A 73 17.76 7.23 -4.91
CA LYS A 73 16.55 8.05 -4.83
C LYS A 73 15.42 7.32 -4.07
N GLY A 74 15.13 6.08 -4.42
CA GLY A 74 14.10 5.29 -3.78
C GLY A 74 14.36 5.04 -2.30
N VAL A 75 15.60 4.70 -1.94
CA VAL A 75 16.01 4.47 -0.54
C VAL A 75 15.90 5.77 0.27
N VAL A 76 16.40 6.88 -0.24
CA VAL A 76 16.34 8.19 0.45
C VAL A 76 14.89 8.61 0.67
N LEU A 77 14.03 8.50 -0.35
CA LEU A 77 12.61 8.84 -0.23
C LEU A 77 11.89 7.97 0.79
N THR A 78 12.13 6.65 0.78
CA THR A 78 11.55 5.72 1.73
C THR A 78 12.01 6.02 3.16
N ALA A 79 13.33 6.24 3.35
CA ALA A 79 13.89 6.56 4.65
C ALA A 79 13.35 7.89 5.19
N LEU A 80 13.32 8.94 4.37
CA LEU A 80 12.79 10.25 4.77
C LEU A 80 11.32 10.15 5.18
N LYS A 81 10.48 9.47 4.40
CA LYS A 81 9.08 9.25 4.75
C LYS A 81 8.92 8.51 6.09
N PHE A 82 9.72 7.44 6.26
CA PHE A 82 9.71 6.66 7.49
C PHE A 82 10.07 7.53 8.71
N PHE A 83 11.21 8.21 8.69
CA PHE A 83 11.67 9.01 9.83
C PHE A 83 10.79 10.23 10.09
N ILE A 84 10.28 10.89 9.04
CA ILE A 84 9.35 12.02 9.20
C ILE A 84 8.03 11.53 9.80
N GLY A 85 7.44 10.46 9.28
CA GLY A 85 6.18 9.92 9.79
C GLY A 85 6.30 9.42 11.22
N PHE A 86 7.38 8.71 11.53
CA PHE A 86 7.70 8.25 12.88
C PHE A 86 7.89 9.43 13.83
N GLY A 87 8.71 10.43 13.47
CA GLY A 87 8.98 11.61 14.28
C GLY A 87 7.74 12.47 14.52
N LEU A 88 6.91 12.68 13.50
CA LEU A 88 5.63 13.40 13.64
C LEU A 88 4.67 12.69 14.58
N GLY A 89 4.57 11.36 14.48
CA GLY A 89 3.71 10.60 15.37
C GLY A 89 4.18 10.65 16.82
N LEU A 90 5.48 10.52 17.06
CA LEU A 90 6.05 10.66 18.41
C LEU A 90 5.82 12.07 18.97
N LEU A 91 6.02 13.10 18.16
CA LEU A 91 5.79 14.48 18.56
C LEU A 91 4.32 14.71 18.93
N LEU A 92 3.38 14.23 18.11
CA LEU A 92 1.95 14.33 18.41
C LEU A 92 1.60 13.59 19.71
N ASN A 93 2.15 12.40 19.91
CA ASN A 93 1.92 11.64 21.13
C ASN A 93 2.48 12.37 22.36
N ALA A 94 3.64 12.98 22.25
CA ALA A 94 4.27 13.73 23.34
C ALA A 94 3.49 15.01 23.70
N LEU A 95 2.91 15.69 22.69
CA LEU A 95 2.20 16.97 22.90
C LEU A 95 0.72 16.79 23.28
N PHE A 96 0.05 15.78 22.73
CA PHE A 96 -1.41 15.62 22.83
C PHE A 96 -1.86 14.27 23.39
N GLY A 97 -0.92 13.36 23.70
CA GLY A 97 -1.21 12.00 24.17
C GLY A 97 -1.91 11.15 23.09
N GLU A 98 -2.51 10.05 23.52
CA GLU A 98 -3.19 9.09 22.62
C GLU A 98 -4.41 9.68 21.90
N ALA A 99 -5.07 10.70 22.48
CA ALA A 99 -6.22 11.37 21.87
C ALA A 99 -5.85 12.15 20.60
N GLY A 100 -4.58 12.53 20.46
CA GLY A 100 -4.06 13.22 19.30
C GLY A 100 -4.56 14.67 19.16
N PHE A 101 -4.33 15.22 17.96
CA PHE A 101 -4.69 16.61 17.63
C PHE A 101 -5.87 16.64 16.65
N LEU A 102 -6.94 17.37 16.99
CA LEU A 102 -8.16 17.49 16.17
C LEU A 102 -8.77 16.14 15.74
N GLY A 103 -8.69 15.10 16.59
CA GLY A 103 -9.19 13.78 16.27
C GLY A 103 -8.22 12.89 15.46
N LEU A 104 -7.03 13.40 15.13
CA LEU A 104 -5.95 12.63 14.47
C LEU A 104 -5.09 11.97 15.53
N ALA A 105 -5.32 10.69 15.80
CA ALA A 105 -4.50 9.91 16.70
C ALA A 105 -3.05 9.79 16.17
N PRO A 106 -2.04 9.81 17.06
CA PRO A 106 -0.62 9.66 16.67
C PRO A 106 -0.36 8.42 15.83
N LEU A 107 -1.00 7.30 16.15
CA LEU A 107 -0.95 6.03 15.42
C LEU A 107 -1.42 6.20 13.97
N ALA A 108 -2.52 6.94 13.74
CA ALA A 108 -3.05 7.20 12.41
C ALA A 108 -2.08 8.06 11.57
N VAL A 109 -1.41 9.02 12.21
CA VAL A 109 -0.40 9.87 11.56
C VAL A 109 0.84 9.06 11.17
N ILE A 110 1.33 8.20 12.06
CA ILE A 110 2.43 7.28 11.72
C ILE A 110 2.03 6.44 10.49
N GLY A 111 0.88 5.76 10.55
CA GLY A 111 0.41 4.90 9.46
C GLY A 111 0.24 5.64 8.14
N ALA A 112 -0.33 6.86 8.17
CA ALA A 112 -0.57 7.63 6.96
C ALA A 112 0.71 8.19 6.33
N VAL A 113 1.68 8.65 7.13
CA VAL A 113 2.89 9.32 6.64
C VAL A 113 4.01 8.32 6.31
N THR A 114 4.16 7.25 7.09
CA THR A 114 5.18 6.23 6.79
C THR A 114 4.83 5.41 5.56
N ASN A 115 3.56 5.19 5.26
CA ASN A 115 3.14 4.40 4.11
C ASN A 115 3.30 5.18 2.79
N SER A 116 3.48 4.47 1.68
CA SER A 116 3.58 5.03 0.32
C SER A 116 2.38 4.59 -0.52
N ASN A 117 2.14 5.33 -1.61
CA ASN A 117 1.26 4.89 -2.68
C ASN A 117 2.05 4.92 -3.99
N GLY A 118 2.54 3.74 -4.39
CA GLY A 118 3.37 3.58 -5.57
C GLY A 118 2.67 4.02 -6.86
N VAL A 119 1.33 3.88 -6.94
CA VAL A 119 0.57 4.32 -8.13
C VAL A 119 0.57 5.84 -8.27
N ILE A 120 0.36 6.57 -7.18
CA ILE A 120 0.42 8.05 -7.20
C ILE A 120 1.84 8.50 -7.52
N TYR A 121 2.83 7.92 -6.85
CA TYR A 121 4.23 8.25 -7.11
C TYR A 121 4.62 8.01 -8.57
N ALA A 122 4.32 6.82 -9.11
CA ALA A 122 4.61 6.49 -10.51
C ALA A 122 3.94 7.45 -11.51
N THR A 123 2.72 7.88 -11.22
CA THR A 123 2.01 8.85 -12.06
C THR A 123 2.71 10.20 -12.04
N LEU A 124 3.05 10.72 -10.87
CA LEU A 124 3.72 12.02 -10.73
C LEU A 124 5.15 11.98 -11.27
N ALA A 125 5.90 10.91 -10.99
CA ALA A 125 7.25 10.74 -11.51
C ALA A 125 7.25 10.60 -13.04
N GLY A 126 6.25 9.96 -13.63
CA GLY A 126 6.10 9.86 -15.09
C GLY A 126 5.72 11.17 -15.77
N GLU A 127 5.08 12.11 -15.04
CA GLU A 127 4.66 13.39 -15.58
C GLU A 127 5.73 14.49 -15.35
N PHE A 128 6.38 14.50 -14.20
CA PHE A 128 7.24 15.59 -13.75
C PHE A 128 8.71 15.18 -13.49
N GLY A 129 9.01 13.89 -13.43
CA GLY A 129 10.31 13.35 -13.11
C GLY A 129 11.12 12.87 -14.31
N ASP A 130 12.29 12.36 -14.03
CA ASP A 130 13.17 11.69 -15.01
C ASP A 130 13.04 10.15 -14.93
N GLU A 131 13.77 9.43 -15.80
CA GLU A 131 13.74 7.96 -15.82
C GLU A 131 14.17 7.33 -14.49
N THR A 132 15.05 8.00 -13.73
CA THR A 132 15.50 7.50 -12.42
C THR A 132 14.44 7.73 -11.35
N ASP A 133 13.63 8.78 -11.46
CA ASP A 133 12.47 9.01 -10.59
C ASP A 133 11.38 7.98 -10.84
N VAL A 134 11.08 7.69 -12.10
CA VAL A 134 10.14 6.62 -12.47
C VAL A 134 10.63 5.27 -11.96
N GLY A 135 11.91 4.96 -12.14
CA GLY A 135 12.52 3.72 -11.65
C GLY A 135 12.47 3.58 -10.12
N ALA A 136 12.58 4.68 -9.37
CA ALA A 136 12.48 4.67 -7.91
C ALA A 136 11.13 4.16 -7.38
N THR A 137 10.07 4.13 -8.22
CA THR A 137 8.78 3.52 -7.90
C THR A 137 8.94 2.09 -7.38
N SER A 138 9.84 1.31 -7.98
CA SER A 138 10.07 -0.09 -7.58
C SER A 138 10.63 -0.21 -6.16
N ILE A 139 11.46 0.73 -5.73
CA ILE A 139 11.99 0.76 -4.36
C ILE A 139 10.93 1.26 -3.38
N LEU A 140 10.16 2.29 -3.76
CA LEU A 140 9.04 2.79 -2.94
C LEU A 140 7.94 1.74 -2.77
N ALA A 141 7.81 0.81 -3.70
CA ALA A 141 6.89 -0.32 -3.61
C ALA A 141 7.17 -1.22 -2.39
N LEU A 142 8.40 -1.24 -1.85
CA LEU A 142 8.71 -1.87 -0.56
C LEU A 142 7.88 -1.30 0.59
N ASN A 143 7.43 -0.07 0.45
CA ASN A 143 6.63 0.64 1.45
C ASN A 143 5.13 0.72 1.10
N ASP A 144 4.66 -0.01 0.10
CA ASP A 144 3.24 -0.09 -0.26
C ASP A 144 2.46 -1.06 0.66
N GLY A 145 3.18 -1.83 1.46
CA GLY A 145 2.62 -2.75 2.45
C GLY A 145 2.76 -2.24 3.89
N PRO A 146 2.24 -2.97 4.86
CA PRO A 146 2.25 -2.57 6.27
C PRO A 146 3.62 -2.71 6.96
N PHE A 147 4.64 -3.28 6.30
CA PHE A 147 5.90 -3.67 6.91
C PHE A 147 6.59 -2.53 7.68
N PHE A 148 6.88 -1.41 7.02
CA PHE A 148 7.53 -0.27 7.68
C PHE A 148 6.62 0.41 8.71
N THR A 149 5.32 0.45 8.46
CA THR A 149 4.34 1.00 9.42
C THR A 149 4.29 0.16 10.70
N MET A 150 4.30 -1.18 10.59
CA MET A 150 4.34 -2.08 11.74
C MET A 150 5.64 -1.91 12.54
N ILE A 151 6.78 -1.73 11.88
CA ILE A 151 8.05 -1.43 12.54
C ILE A 151 7.97 -0.09 13.28
N ALA A 152 7.47 0.97 12.63
CA ALA A 152 7.35 2.29 13.25
C ALA A 152 6.41 2.28 14.46
N LEU A 153 5.26 1.62 14.36
CA LEU A 153 4.30 1.51 15.45
C LEU A 153 4.84 0.66 16.61
N GLY A 154 5.53 -0.43 16.30
CA GLY A 154 6.20 -1.26 17.31
C GLY A 154 7.32 -0.50 18.05
N ALA A 155 8.17 0.20 17.29
CA ALA A 155 9.27 1.00 17.86
C ALA A 155 8.78 2.21 18.67
N SER A 156 7.63 2.79 18.33
CA SER A 156 7.01 3.88 19.10
C SER A 156 6.30 3.42 20.38
N GLY A 157 6.11 2.11 20.56
CA GLY A 157 5.30 1.56 21.66
C GLY A 157 3.79 1.76 21.49
N MET A 158 3.33 2.31 20.33
CA MET A 158 1.92 2.54 20.05
C MET A 158 1.21 1.31 19.46
N GLY A 159 1.95 0.27 19.13
CA GLY A 159 1.42 -1.00 18.63
C GLY A 159 2.29 -2.17 19.08
N ASN A 160 1.64 -3.30 19.36
CA ASN A 160 2.36 -4.53 19.70
C ASN A 160 2.19 -5.52 18.55
N PHE A 161 3.19 -5.59 17.68
CA PHE A 161 3.21 -6.49 16.53
C PHE A 161 4.22 -7.62 16.77
N PRO A 162 3.78 -8.88 16.80
CA PRO A 162 4.69 -10.01 16.83
C PRO A 162 5.67 -9.96 15.65
N ILE A 163 6.92 -10.35 15.86
CA ILE A 163 7.94 -10.40 14.81
C ILE A 163 7.47 -11.28 13.64
N THR A 164 6.71 -12.33 13.93
CA THR A 164 6.10 -13.21 12.91
C THR A 164 5.21 -12.46 11.94
N ASP A 165 4.41 -11.49 12.39
CA ASP A 165 3.51 -10.72 11.55
C ASP A 165 4.30 -9.74 10.66
N ILE A 166 5.36 -9.15 11.21
CA ILE A 166 6.29 -8.30 10.45
C ILE A 166 6.97 -9.12 9.34
N ILE A 167 7.47 -10.31 9.66
CA ILE A 167 8.07 -11.21 8.67
C ILE A 167 7.03 -11.65 7.64
N ALA A 168 5.84 -12.06 8.08
CA ALA A 168 4.76 -12.49 7.19
C ALA A 168 4.34 -11.41 6.20
N SER A 169 4.42 -10.14 6.59
CA SER A 169 4.06 -9.02 5.71
C SER A 169 5.03 -8.81 4.53
N ILE A 170 6.30 -9.24 4.66
CA ILE A 170 7.31 -9.06 3.62
C ILE A 170 7.52 -10.31 2.74
N ILE A 171 7.17 -11.51 3.22
CA ILE A 171 7.38 -12.77 2.49
C ILE A 171 6.81 -12.75 1.07
N PRO A 172 5.55 -12.33 0.82
CA PRO A 172 5.01 -12.30 -0.54
C PRO A 172 5.85 -11.45 -1.49
N MET A 173 6.31 -10.29 -1.01
CA MET A 173 7.15 -9.37 -1.79
C MET A 173 8.52 -9.99 -2.11
N VAL A 174 9.15 -10.66 -1.15
CA VAL A 174 10.44 -11.35 -1.36
C VAL A 174 10.31 -12.46 -2.38
N ILE A 175 9.25 -13.26 -2.32
CA ILE A 175 8.99 -14.31 -3.30
C ILE A 175 8.78 -13.70 -4.69
N GLY A 176 7.96 -12.66 -4.79
CA GLY A 176 7.74 -11.93 -6.04
C GLY A 176 9.05 -11.39 -6.62
N PHE A 177 9.87 -10.74 -5.79
CA PHE A 177 11.20 -10.24 -6.17
C PHE A 177 12.10 -11.34 -6.75
N ILE A 178 12.16 -12.49 -6.10
CA ILE A 178 12.96 -13.64 -6.58
C ILE A 178 12.45 -14.08 -7.96
N ILE A 179 11.16 -14.33 -8.10
CA ILE A 179 10.55 -14.81 -9.34
C ILE A 179 10.74 -13.79 -10.47
N GLY A 180 10.47 -12.51 -10.22
CA GLY A 180 10.60 -11.45 -11.22
C GLY A 180 12.04 -11.23 -11.72
N ASN A 181 13.04 -11.55 -10.87
CA ASN A 181 14.46 -11.46 -11.27
C ASN A 181 15.00 -12.74 -11.89
N LEU A 182 14.38 -13.88 -11.64
CA LEU A 182 14.72 -15.15 -12.30
C LEU A 182 14.10 -15.24 -13.69
N ASP A 183 12.89 -14.70 -13.88
CA ASP A 183 12.15 -14.82 -15.14
C ASP A 183 11.50 -13.48 -15.53
N HIS A 184 11.99 -12.91 -16.63
CA HIS A 184 11.51 -11.60 -17.17
C HIS A 184 10.09 -11.68 -17.71
N GLU A 185 9.64 -12.83 -18.19
CA GLU A 185 8.27 -13.03 -18.67
C GLU A 185 7.29 -13.01 -17.49
N TRP A 186 7.62 -13.68 -16.40
CA TRP A 186 6.87 -13.60 -15.16
C TRP A 186 6.80 -12.18 -14.61
N ARG A 187 7.90 -11.43 -14.65
CA ARG A 187 7.91 -10.00 -14.24
C ARG A 187 6.86 -9.19 -15.00
N LYS A 188 6.78 -9.35 -16.33
CA LYS A 188 5.81 -8.63 -17.16
C LYS A 188 4.37 -8.99 -16.80
N ILE A 189 4.09 -10.27 -16.59
CA ILE A 189 2.75 -10.75 -16.21
C ILE A 189 2.37 -10.19 -14.84
N LEU A 190 3.25 -10.34 -13.84
CA LEU A 190 2.99 -9.90 -12.47
C LEU A 190 2.88 -8.38 -12.35
N ALA A 191 3.61 -7.61 -13.16
CA ALA A 191 3.49 -6.16 -13.21
C ALA A 191 2.05 -5.68 -13.51
N THR A 192 1.25 -6.48 -14.24
CA THR A 192 -0.16 -6.15 -14.48
C THR A 192 -1.00 -6.15 -13.21
N GLY A 193 -0.59 -6.91 -12.19
CA GLY A 193 -1.23 -6.94 -10.88
C GLY A 193 -1.21 -5.58 -10.18
N MET A 194 -0.19 -4.76 -10.42
CA MET A 194 -0.09 -3.40 -9.86
C MET A 194 -1.23 -2.48 -10.36
N ILE A 195 -1.82 -2.79 -11.50
CA ILE A 195 -2.94 -2.03 -12.08
C ILE A 195 -4.28 -2.71 -11.77
N LEU A 196 -4.30 -4.04 -11.75
CA LEU A 196 -5.52 -4.83 -11.59
C LEU A 196 -6.01 -4.87 -10.14
N LEU A 197 -5.11 -5.03 -9.16
CA LEU A 197 -5.48 -5.30 -7.78
C LEU A 197 -5.97 -4.08 -6.96
N PRO A 198 -5.50 -2.84 -7.19
CA PRO A 198 -5.93 -1.68 -6.40
C PRO A 198 -7.43 -1.47 -6.28
N PRO A 199 -8.26 -1.60 -7.33
CA PRO A 199 -9.71 -1.45 -7.17
C PRO A 199 -10.34 -2.52 -6.28
N PHE A 200 -9.87 -3.76 -6.34
CA PHE A 200 -10.35 -4.84 -5.48
C PHE A 200 -9.90 -4.64 -4.03
N ASN A 201 -8.65 -4.26 -3.83
CA ASN A 201 -8.13 -3.89 -2.52
C ASN A 201 -8.92 -2.74 -1.90
N GLY A 202 -9.15 -1.67 -2.68
CA GLY A 202 -9.95 -0.54 -2.24
C GLY A 202 -11.34 -0.96 -1.80
N PHE A 203 -12.07 -1.71 -2.64
CA PHE A 203 -13.42 -2.18 -2.32
C PHE A 203 -13.45 -3.05 -1.05
N ALA A 204 -12.57 -4.04 -0.95
CA ALA A 204 -12.53 -4.94 0.19
C ALA A 204 -12.17 -4.21 1.50
N LEU A 205 -11.23 -3.24 1.45
CA LEU A 205 -10.92 -2.37 2.58
C LEU A 205 -12.14 -1.55 2.99
N GLY A 206 -12.82 -0.89 2.04
CA GLY A 206 -14.04 -0.13 2.30
C GLY A 206 -15.16 -0.98 2.87
N ALA A 207 -15.31 -2.24 2.42
CA ALA A 207 -16.27 -3.19 2.95
C ALA A 207 -15.99 -3.62 4.41
N GLY A 208 -14.80 -3.34 4.93
CA GLY A 208 -14.44 -3.49 6.35
C GLY A 208 -14.75 -2.26 7.20
N MET A 209 -15.12 -1.13 6.58
CA MET A 209 -15.35 0.16 7.26
C MET A 209 -16.86 0.44 7.36
N ASN A 210 -17.25 1.18 8.39
CA ASN A 210 -18.63 1.68 8.59
C ASN A 210 -18.63 3.21 8.56
#